data_547fdccfa3560cd6d4b875802a8f7c80
#
_entry.id   547fdccfa3560cd6d4b875802a8f7c80
#
_cell.length_a   1.000
_cell.length_b   1.000
_cell.length_c   1.000
_cell.angle_alpha   90.00
_cell.angle_beta   90.00
_cell.angle_gamma   90.00
#
_symmetry.space_group_name_H-M   'P 1'
#
loop_
_entity.id
_entity.type
_entity.pdbx_description
1 polymer ?
#
loop_
_entity_poly.entity_id
_entity_poly.type
_entity_poly.pdbx_seq_one_letter_code
_entity_poly.pdbx_strand_id
1 'polypeptide(L)'
;MKKILLVDDEESIQIVYREEFEDEGYQVFSALNGITALEKFKEEEPDLVILDIQMPGMNGVEVLRQMKMLKASVPVILSSAYQEFKRDLGTWASDEYIVKSGNLDELKKAARRLLGEE
;
A
#
# COMPACT_ATOMS: atom_id res chain seq x y z
N MET A 1 5.56 3.65 17.18
CA MET A 1 4.52 2.99 16.37
C MET A 1 4.77 3.28 14.90
N LYS A 2 4.88 2.25 14.08
CA LYS A 2 5.07 2.42 12.64
C LYS A 2 3.78 2.86 11.98
N LYS A 3 3.91 3.68 10.95
CA LYS A 3 2.76 4.25 10.22
C LYS A 3 2.61 3.57 8.86
N ILE A 4 1.39 3.14 8.56
CA ILE A 4 1.05 2.54 7.26
C ILE A 4 0.02 3.43 6.58
N LEU A 5 0.27 3.76 5.31
CA LEU A 5 -0.72 4.43 4.46
C LEU A 5 -1.37 3.37 3.57
N LEU A 6 -2.68 3.22 3.70
CA LEU A 6 -3.46 2.24 2.95
C LEU A 6 -4.28 2.96 1.88
N VAL A 7 -3.99 2.68 0.62
CA VAL A 7 -4.63 3.33 -0.52
C VAL A 7 -5.46 2.31 -1.28
N ASP A 8 -6.77 2.45 -1.23
CA ASP A 8 -7.71 1.56 -1.89
C ASP A 8 -9.06 2.27 -1.98
N ASP A 9 -9.72 2.20 -3.13
CA ASP A 9 -11.00 2.87 -3.32
C ASP A 9 -12.19 2.09 -2.74
N GLU A 10 -11.98 0.85 -2.34
CA GLU A 10 -13.03 0.02 -1.73
C GLU A 10 -13.07 0.20 -0.23
N GLU A 11 -14.17 0.75 0.29
CA GLU A 11 -14.31 0.99 1.73
C GLU A 11 -14.27 -0.30 2.55
N SER A 12 -14.82 -1.39 2.01
CA SER A 12 -14.79 -2.68 2.69
C SER A 12 -13.36 -3.18 2.91
N ILE A 13 -12.49 -2.99 1.93
CA ILE A 13 -11.07 -3.33 2.04
C ILE A 13 -10.40 -2.45 3.11
N GLN A 14 -10.69 -1.16 3.09
CA GLN A 14 -10.15 -0.22 4.08
C GLN A 14 -10.48 -0.64 5.50
N ILE A 15 -11.73 -1.01 5.74
CA ILE A 15 -12.18 -1.40 7.09
C ILE A 15 -11.45 -2.66 7.56
N VAL A 16 -11.42 -3.70 6.73
CA VAL A 16 -10.82 -4.98 7.10
C VAL A 16 -9.30 -4.87 7.28
N TYR A 17 -8.62 -4.24 6.32
CA TYR A 17 -7.17 -4.13 6.36
C TYR A 17 -6.71 -3.23 7.52
N ARG A 18 -7.41 -2.13 7.74
CA ARG A 18 -7.11 -1.23 8.83
C ARG A 18 -7.19 -1.93 10.17
N GLU A 19 -8.30 -2.65 10.40
CA GLU A 19 -8.49 -3.40 11.63
C GLU A 19 -7.36 -4.41 11.86
N GLU A 20 -7.02 -5.17 10.82
CA GLU A 20 -5.98 -6.19 10.91
C GLU A 20 -4.62 -5.60 11.21
N PHE A 21 -4.25 -4.49 10.58
CA PHE A 21 -2.95 -3.87 10.83
C PHE A 21 -2.91 -3.11 12.15
N GLU A 22 -4.01 -2.52 12.57
CA GLU A 22 -4.07 -1.89 13.90
C GLU A 22 -3.93 -2.93 15.00
N ASP A 23 -4.50 -4.13 14.82
CA ASP A 23 -4.32 -5.23 15.75
C ASP A 23 -2.86 -5.69 15.85
N GLU A 24 -2.09 -5.50 14.78
CA GLU A 24 -0.66 -5.81 14.78
C GLU A 24 0.19 -4.70 15.40
N GLY A 25 -0.42 -3.62 15.83
CA GLY A 25 0.28 -2.52 16.50
C GLY A 25 0.69 -1.36 15.61
N TYR A 26 0.17 -1.28 14.39
CA TYR A 26 0.49 -0.20 13.46
C TYR A 26 -0.54 0.92 13.52
N GLN A 27 -0.10 2.13 13.19
CA GLN A 27 -1.01 3.26 12.99
C GLN A 27 -1.34 3.32 11.50
N VAL A 28 -2.62 3.29 11.15
CA VAL A 28 -3.05 3.19 9.75
C VAL A 28 -3.77 4.46 9.32
N PHE A 29 -3.32 5.03 8.21
CA PHE A 29 -3.97 6.14 7.54
C PHE A 29 -4.59 5.63 6.26
N SER A 30 -5.80 6.08 5.94
CA SER A 30 -6.54 5.60 4.77
C SER A 30 -6.69 6.69 3.73
N ALA A 31 -6.56 6.31 2.45
CA ALA A 31 -6.87 7.17 1.32
C ALA A 31 -7.69 6.37 0.32
N LEU A 32 -8.74 6.98 -0.23
CA LEU A 32 -9.65 6.33 -1.17
C LEU A 32 -9.33 6.64 -2.63
N ASN A 33 -8.35 7.49 -2.88
CA ASN A 33 -7.93 7.85 -4.23
C ASN A 33 -6.48 8.33 -4.23
N GLY A 34 -5.92 8.49 -5.43
CA GLY A 34 -4.52 8.85 -5.57
C GLY A 34 -4.17 10.25 -5.09
N ILE A 35 -5.07 11.21 -5.26
CA ILE A 35 -4.83 12.59 -4.83
C ILE A 35 -4.73 12.66 -3.31
N THR A 36 -5.71 12.09 -2.62
CA THR A 36 -5.70 12.02 -1.16
C THR A 36 -4.50 11.24 -0.65
N ALA A 37 -4.13 10.17 -1.36
CA ALA A 37 -2.97 9.36 -1.00
C ALA A 37 -1.69 10.19 -1.01
N LEU A 38 -1.48 10.99 -2.04
CA LEU A 38 -0.28 11.83 -2.12
C LEU A 38 -0.28 12.93 -1.06
N GLU A 39 -1.43 13.50 -0.75
CA GLU A 39 -1.55 14.48 0.32
C GLU A 39 -1.18 13.86 1.67
N LYS A 40 -1.75 12.69 1.99
CA LYS A 40 -1.46 12.00 3.24
C LYS A 40 -0.01 11.50 3.30
N PHE A 41 0.54 11.10 2.18
CA PHE A 41 1.93 10.70 2.09
C PHE A 41 2.87 11.83 2.54
N LYS A 42 2.58 13.04 2.08
CA LYS A 42 3.38 14.22 2.44
C LYS A 42 3.17 14.63 3.90
N GLU A 43 1.93 14.57 4.38
CA GLU A 43 1.59 15.01 5.73
C GLU A 43 2.07 14.04 6.81
N GLU A 44 1.84 12.75 6.59
CA GLU A 44 2.03 11.75 7.63
C GLU A 44 3.38 11.05 7.57
N GLU A 45 4.07 11.13 6.45
CA GLU A 45 5.36 10.47 6.24
C GLU A 45 5.33 9.00 6.68
N PRO A 46 4.51 8.17 6.02
CA PRO A 46 4.34 6.78 6.44
C PRO A 46 5.62 5.97 6.28
N ASP A 47 5.73 4.93 7.08
CA ASP A 47 6.86 4.00 7.03
C ASP A 47 6.65 2.93 5.96
N LEU A 48 5.42 2.72 5.53
CA LEU A 48 5.04 1.74 4.53
C LEU A 48 3.77 2.21 3.82
N VAL A 49 3.69 1.95 2.52
CA VAL A 49 2.46 2.20 1.75
C VAL A 49 1.95 0.88 1.18
N ILE A 50 0.65 0.62 1.34
CA ILE A 50 -0.04 -0.47 0.67
C ILE A 50 -0.97 0.18 -0.34
N LEU A 51 -0.73 -0.08 -1.62
CA LEU A 51 -1.32 0.68 -2.70
C LEU A 51 -2.03 -0.23 -3.71
N ASP A 52 -3.32 0.03 -3.92
CA ASP A 52 -4.09 -0.65 -4.96
C ASP A 52 -3.69 -0.09 -6.33
N ILE A 53 -3.48 -0.98 -7.30
CA ILE A 53 -3.14 -0.58 -8.67
C ILE A 53 -4.32 0.06 -9.37
N GLN A 54 -5.51 -0.49 -9.20
CA GLN A 54 -6.68 -0.07 -9.95
C GLN A 54 -7.61 0.80 -9.13
N MET A 55 -7.56 2.09 -9.40
CA MET A 55 -8.45 3.06 -8.78
C MET A 55 -9.01 4.00 -9.84
N PRO A 56 -10.27 4.44 -9.71
CA PRO A 56 -10.83 5.43 -10.63
C PRO A 56 -10.03 6.73 -10.63
N GLY A 57 -9.81 7.29 -11.78
CA GLY A 57 -9.22 8.61 -11.94
C GLY A 57 -7.71 8.67 -11.97
N MET A 58 -7.03 7.88 -11.15
CA MET A 58 -5.57 7.86 -11.14
C MET A 58 -5.10 6.43 -10.93
N ASN A 59 -4.26 5.94 -11.82
CA ASN A 59 -3.80 4.57 -11.70
C ASN A 59 -2.69 4.45 -10.64
N GLY A 60 -2.67 3.30 -9.94
CA GLY A 60 -1.76 3.10 -8.81
C GLY A 60 -0.29 3.14 -9.19
N VAL A 61 0.06 2.78 -10.42
CA VAL A 61 1.46 2.84 -10.87
C VAL A 61 1.96 4.28 -10.92
N GLU A 62 1.11 5.20 -11.37
CA GLU A 62 1.46 6.61 -11.37
C GLU A 62 1.61 7.17 -9.95
N VAL A 63 0.72 6.76 -9.04
CA VAL A 63 0.84 7.14 -7.62
C VAL A 63 2.14 6.62 -7.03
N LEU A 64 2.47 5.36 -7.31
CA LEU A 64 3.73 4.76 -6.88
C LEU A 64 4.93 5.56 -7.38
N ARG A 65 4.92 5.91 -8.65
CA ARG A 65 6.01 6.69 -9.26
C ARG A 65 6.20 8.03 -8.53
N GLN A 66 5.11 8.73 -8.27
CA GLN A 66 5.17 10.02 -7.59
C GLN A 66 5.64 9.88 -6.15
N MET A 67 5.20 8.84 -5.44
CA MET A 67 5.68 8.58 -4.09
C MET A 67 7.17 8.31 -4.05
N LYS A 68 7.68 7.52 -4.99
CA LYS A 68 9.11 7.21 -5.07
C LYS A 68 9.93 8.45 -5.45
N MET A 69 9.37 9.37 -6.21
CA MET A 69 10.03 10.64 -6.49
C MET A 69 10.13 11.53 -5.26
N LEU A 70 9.12 11.48 -4.39
CA LEU A 70 9.12 12.26 -3.15
C LEU A 70 10.02 11.65 -2.08
N LYS A 71 10.06 10.33 -2.00
CA LYS A 71 10.90 9.63 -1.03
C LYS A 71 11.23 8.23 -1.57
N ALA A 72 12.38 8.12 -2.23
CA ALA A 72 12.79 6.87 -2.89
C ALA A 72 12.93 5.69 -1.93
N SER A 73 13.19 5.95 -0.65
CA SER A 73 13.44 4.89 0.34
C SER A 73 12.17 4.32 0.96
N VAL A 74 10.98 4.91 0.72
CA VAL A 74 9.76 4.39 1.32
C VAL A 74 9.40 3.04 0.69
N PRO A 75 9.15 1.99 1.48
CA PRO A 75 8.69 0.72 0.93
C PRO A 75 7.22 0.81 0.50
N VAL A 76 6.92 0.26 -0.67
CA VAL A 76 5.56 0.24 -1.22
C VAL A 76 5.21 -1.19 -1.61
N ILE A 77 4.08 -1.67 -1.10
CA ILE A 77 3.47 -2.93 -1.53
C ILE A 77 2.36 -2.58 -2.51
N LEU A 78 2.44 -3.11 -3.73
CA LEU A 78 1.31 -3.04 -4.66
C LEU A 78 0.38 -4.20 -4.37
N SER A 79 -0.91 -3.90 -4.27
CA SER A 79 -1.94 -4.88 -4.00
C SER A 79 -2.97 -4.83 -5.13
N SER A 80 -3.32 -5.97 -5.71
CA SER A 80 -4.23 -6.01 -6.84
C SER A 80 -5.06 -7.29 -6.82
N ALA A 81 -6.28 -7.20 -7.37
CA ALA A 81 -7.11 -8.38 -7.58
C ALA A 81 -6.59 -9.24 -8.75
N TYR A 82 -5.66 -8.71 -9.54
CA TYR A 82 -5.23 -9.34 -10.79
C TYR A 82 -3.76 -9.74 -10.74
N GLN A 83 -3.50 -11.02 -10.95
CA GLN A 83 -2.15 -11.57 -10.95
C GLN A 83 -1.35 -11.17 -12.20
N GLU A 84 -2.01 -10.88 -13.29
CA GLU A 84 -1.38 -10.54 -14.56
C GLU A 84 -0.54 -9.27 -14.52
N PHE A 85 -0.86 -8.36 -13.59
CA PHE A 85 -0.10 -7.12 -13.44
C PHE A 85 1.25 -7.32 -12.75
N LYS A 86 1.45 -8.48 -12.16
CA LYS A 86 2.66 -8.77 -11.39
C LYS A 86 3.94 -8.66 -12.24
N ARG A 87 3.86 -9.04 -13.51
CA ARG A 87 5.04 -8.99 -14.40
C ARG A 87 5.30 -7.62 -14.99
N ASP A 88 4.24 -6.91 -15.36
CA ASP A 88 4.38 -5.73 -16.20
C ASP A 88 4.50 -4.42 -15.43
N LEU A 89 3.84 -4.30 -14.30
CA LEU A 89 3.67 -3.02 -13.62
C LEU A 89 4.33 -2.92 -12.27
N GLY A 90 4.44 -4.02 -11.54
CA GLY A 90 4.84 -3.96 -10.14
C GLY A 90 6.29 -4.24 -9.87
N THR A 91 7.02 -4.78 -10.84
CA THR A 91 8.26 -5.48 -10.53
C THR A 91 9.48 -4.59 -10.34
N TRP A 92 9.52 -3.43 -10.95
CA TRP A 92 10.75 -2.63 -10.90
C TRP A 92 10.65 -1.37 -10.04
N ALA A 93 9.44 -0.96 -9.67
CA ALA A 93 9.26 0.24 -8.86
C ALA A 93 8.70 -0.07 -7.47
N SER A 94 7.95 -1.17 -7.29
CA SER A 94 7.42 -1.56 -6.00
C SER A 94 8.40 -2.49 -5.28
N ASP A 95 8.30 -2.53 -3.96
CA ASP A 95 9.13 -3.40 -3.13
C ASP A 95 8.52 -4.80 -3.01
N GLU A 96 7.20 -4.91 -3.21
CA GLU A 96 6.49 -6.18 -3.17
C GLU A 96 5.20 -6.05 -3.97
N TYR A 97 4.72 -7.16 -4.51
CA TYR A 97 3.45 -7.23 -5.23
C TYR A 97 2.63 -8.39 -4.65
N ILE A 98 1.46 -8.08 -4.11
CA ILE A 98 0.59 -9.07 -3.47
C ILE A 98 -0.76 -9.10 -4.19
N VAL A 99 -1.20 -10.29 -4.59
CA VAL A 99 -2.54 -10.46 -5.14
C VAL A 99 -3.54 -10.49 -3.98
N LYS A 100 -4.59 -9.69 -4.10
CA LYS A 100 -5.63 -9.61 -3.06
C LYS A 100 -6.29 -10.96 -2.84
N SER A 101 -6.45 -11.34 -1.58
CA SER A 101 -7.15 -12.56 -1.20
C SER A 101 -7.82 -12.36 0.16
N GLY A 102 -8.66 -13.31 0.56
CA GLY A 102 -9.30 -13.27 1.87
C GLY A 102 -8.33 -13.55 3.02
N ASN A 103 -7.15 -14.08 2.71
CA ASN A 103 -6.13 -14.37 3.70
C ASN A 103 -5.05 -13.27 3.64
N LEU A 104 -4.88 -12.56 4.75
CA LEU A 104 -3.94 -11.44 4.83
C LEU A 104 -2.56 -11.83 5.34
N ASP A 105 -2.29 -13.10 5.56
CA ASP A 105 -1.01 -13.55 6.12
C ASP A 105 0.18 -13.15 5.25
N GLU A 106 0.06 -13.32 3.94
CA GLU A 106 1.13 -12.94 3.00
C GLU A 106 1.39 -11.43 3.05
N LEU A 107 0.33 -10.64 3.07
CA LEU A 107 0.43 -9.19 3.14
C LEU A 107 1.06 -8.74 4.46
N LYS A 108 0.65 -9.34 5.57
CA LYS A 108 1.20 -9.03 6.88
C LYS A 108 2.68 -9.39 6.97
N LYS A 109 3.07 -10.53 6.41
CA LYS A 109 4.48 -10.95 6.38
C LYS A 109 5.33 -9.98 5.57
N ALA A 110 4.84 -9.57 4.40
CA ALA A 110 5.55 -8.62 3.57
C ALA A 110 5.69 -7.27 4.29
N ALA A 111 4.65 -6.82 4.96
CA ALA A 111 4.69 -5.57 5.73
C ALA A 111 5.73 -5.64 6.83
N ARG A 112 5.73 -6.71 7.62
CA ARG A 112 6.72 -6.87 8.71
C ARG A 112 8.14 -6.90 8.17
N ARG A 113 8.38 -7.62 7.08
CA ARG A 113 9.69 -7.70 6.46
C ARG A 113 10.18 -6.32 5.99
N LEU A 114 9.33 -5.59 5.30
CA LEU A 114 9.70 -4.28 4.77
C LEU A 114 9.86 -3.23 5.87
N LEU A 115 9.19 -3.41 6.99
CA LEU A 115 9.33 -2.52 8.15
C LEU A 115 10.48 -2.94 9.08
N GLY A 116 11.16 -4.04 8.76
CA GLY A 116 12.29 -4.49 9.56
C GLY A 116 11.89 -5.12 10.91
N GLU A 117 10.70 -5.70 10.99
CA GLU A 117 10.14 -6.22 12.22
C GLU A 117 10.01 -7.75 12.26
N GLU A 118 10.70 -8.42 11.39
CA GLU A 118 10.74 -9.89 11.41
C GLU A 118 11.73 -10.39 12.44
#